data_011fe44a1976e69d387c28d0e9584b25
#
_entry.id   011fe44a1976e69d387c28d0e9584b25
#
_cell.length_a   1.000
_cell.length_b   1.000
_cell.length_c   1.000
_cell.angle_alpha   90.00
_cell.angle_beta   90.00
_cell.angle_gamma   90.00
#
_symmetry.space_group_name_H-M   'P 1'
#
loop_
_entity.id
_entity.type
_entity.pdbx_description
1 polymer ?
#
loop_
_entity_poly.entity_id
_entity_poly.type
_entity_poly.pdbx_seq_one_letter_code
_entity_poly.pdbx_strand_id
1 'polypeptide(L)'
;MRFMKLPILLVFLSAMLLLAACGNGGAANQNVQSGSGQTQPNAATPQPEADKSAEQARTVKHLMGETTIKGVPKRVVALEWSSAEHVLALGVQPVGIADIPNMKKWVKLPVEIAPEVVDVGSRVAPNLESIMLVKPDLIIGMKRNVEANYDELSKIAPTIAFDSNPAEGQGDQYTRMIDTFKEIADILGKNAEAEKVLQDLDKTYAEAKERIVKAGMDKTPIVLAMGYSNQNAVEFRLSTDNSTAIQILNRVGLTNAYKPKKFEMNGMTTTDVEALPALQDANFLHIIQDDDNVIENQLKKNPVWNGLKFVKENRIYALGGDMWPYGGPLSAQIMAKKAADLLTK
;
A
#
# COMPACT_ATOMS: atom_id res chain seq x y z
N MET A 1 25.40 4.70 -47.77
CA MET A 1 25.76 3.42 -48.40
C MET A 1 24.92 2.34 -47.76
N ARG A 2 23.89 1.96 -48.48
CA ARG A 2 23.56 0.64 -49.11
C ARG A 2 23.26 -0.42 -48.05
N PHE A 3 21.93 -0.70 -47.88
CA PHE A 3 21.10 -1.76 -48.52
C PHE A 3 21.49 -3.17 -48.11
N MET A 4 20.55 -3.95 -47.48
CA MET A 4 19.69 -4.93 -48.18
C MET A 4 18.79 -5.61 -47.13
N LYS A 5 17.49 -5.51 -47.13
CA LYS A 5 16.41 -6.32 -47.76
C LYS A 5 16.45 -7.82 -47.46
N LEU A 6 15.50 -8.31 -46.63
CA LEU A 6 14.31 -9.16 -46.88
C LEU A 6 14.49 -10.33 -47.89
N PRO A 7 13.59 -11.33 -47.93
CA PRO A 7 12.79 -12.15 -46.96
C PRO A 7 12.96 -13.67 -47.20
N ILE A 8 12.23 -14.55 -46.52
CA ILE A 8 11.56 -15.72 -47.14
C ILE A 8 10.57 -16.36 -46.16
N LEU A 9 9.36 -16.37 -46.60
CA LEU A 9 8.15 -17.05 -46.19
C LEU A 9 8.24 -18.53 -46.58
N LEU A 10 7.81 -19.46 -45.71
CA LEU A 10 7.34 -20.77 -46.16
C LEU A 10 6.27 -21.31 -45.20
N VAL A 11 5.10 -21.38 -45.78
CA VAL A 11 3.88 -22.05 -45.32
C VAL A 11 4.02 -23.54 -45.57
N PHE A 12 3.65 -24.38 -44.61
CA PHE A 12 3.16 -25.74 -44.89
C PHE A 12 1.97 -26.08 -44.01
N LEU A 13 0.90 -26.30 -44.73
CA LEU A 13 -0.43 -26.78 -44.33
C LEU A 13 -0.47 -28.28 -44.63
N SER A 14 -0.98 -29.12 -43.70
CA SER A 14 -1.60 -30.42 -43.94
C SER A 14 -2.12 -30.94 -42.62
N ALA A 15 -3.37 -31.02 -42.32
CA ALA A 15 -4.50 -31.81 -42.79
C ALA A 15 -4.56 -33.22 -42.15
N MET A 16 -5.60 -33.38 -41.33
CA MET A 16 -6.51 -34.48 -41.08
C MET A 16 -5.98 -35.90 -40.89
N LEU A 17 -6.47 -36.56 -39.86
CA LEU A 17 -7.34 -37.75 -40.00
C LEU A 17 -8.01 -38.13 -38.67
N LEU A 18 -9.35 -38.26 -38.74
CA LEU A 18 -10.27 -38.86 -37.79
C LEU A 18 -10.20 -40.39 -37.87
N LEU A 19 -10.33 -41.10 -36.76
CA LEU A 19 -10.89 -42.46 -36.80
C LEU A 19 -11.64 -42.71 -35.52
N ALA A 20 -12.95 -42.84 -35.65
CA ALA A 20 -13.88 -43.41 -34.70
C ALA A 20 -13.88 -44.95 -34.85
N ALA A 21 -14.04 -45.65 -33.73
CA ALA A 21 -14.50 -47.05 -33.75
C ALA A 21 -15.37 -47.31 -32.54
N CYS A 22 -16.64 -47.53 -32.82
CA CYS A 22 -17.63 -48.20 -31.96
C CYS A 22 -17.38 -49.70 -31.95
N GLY A 23 -17.70 -50.33 -30.84
CA GLY A 23 -17.76 -51.80 -30.73
C GLY A 23 -18.63 -52.25 -29.59
N ASN A 24 -19.74 -52.72 -29.96
CA ASN A 24 -20.96 -53.13 -29.24
C ASN A 24 -20.94 -54.62 -28.87
N GLY A 25 -21.79 -55.03 -27.92
CA GLY A 25 -22.29 -56.42 -27.71
C GLY A 25 -21.85 -56.99 -26.37
N GLY A 26 -22.71 -57.55 -25.51
CA GLY A 26 -24.07 -57.96 -25.59
C GLY A 26 -24.25 -59.14 -24.65
N ALA A 27 -25.41 -59.13 -23.97
CA ALA A 27 -26.20 -60.28 -23.46
C ALA A 27 -25.80 -61.07 -22.18
N ALA A 28 -26.49 -60.77 -21.12
CA ALA A 28 -27.49 -61.59 -20.42
C ALA A 28 -27.11 -62.99 -19.97
N ASN A 29 -27.26 -63.33 -18.68
CA ASN A 29 -28.21 -64.30 -18.22
C ASN A 29 -28.50 -64.23 -16.71
N GLN A 30 -29.74 -64.63 -16.39
CA GLN A 30 -30.43 -64.68 -15.11
C GLN A 30 -29.92 -65.80 -14.20
N ASN A 31 -30.01 -65.70 -12.88
CA ASN A 31 -30.98 -66.42 -12.04
C ASN A 31 -30.79 -66.17 -10.53
N VAL A 32 -31.76 -65.63 -9.87
CA VAL A 32 -32.63 -66.06 -8.73
C VAL A 32 -31.91 -66.75 -7.53
N GLN A 33 -31.98 -66.20 -6.32
CA GLN A 33 -32.86 -66.50 -5.21
C GLN A 33 -32.31 -66.15 -3.83
N SER A 34 -33.09 -65.35 -3.13
CA SER A 34 -33.42 -65.31 -1.72
C SER A 34 -32.35 -65.51 -0.63
N GLY A 35 -32.22 -64.48 0.21
CA GLY A 35 -31.62 -64.54 1.54
C GLY A 35 -31.77 -63.21 2.28
N SER A 36 -32.77 -63.14 3.18
CA SER A 36 -33.06 -62.04 4.08
C SER A 36 -31.90 -61.73 5.03
N GLY A 37 -31.48 -60.49 5.09
CA GLY A 37 -30.54 -59.99 6.11
C GLY A 37 -30.61 -58.46 6.16
N GLN A 38 -31.35 -57.95 7.11
CA GLN A 38 -31.35 -56.51 7.44
C GLN A 38 -29.97 -56.13 7.93
N THR A 39 -29.35 -55.21 7.23
CA THR A 39 -28.24 -54.40 7.74
C THR A 39 -28.50 -52.92 7.45
N GLN A 40 -28.57 -52.14 8.51
CA GLN A 40 -28.74 -50.71 8.50
C GLN A 40 -27.71 -50.00 7.60
N PRO A 41 -28.06 -48.90 6.92
CA PRO A 41 -27.08 -48.06 6.25
C PRO A 41 -26.28 -47.32 7.29
N ASN A 42 -25.00 -47.61 7.36
CA ASN A 42 -24.01 -46.81 8.11
C ASN A 42 -23.94 -45.42 7.46
N ALA A 43 -24.46 -44.40 8.14
CA ALA A 43 -24.32 -43.04 7.76
C ALA A 43 -22.83 -42.67 7.85
N ALA A 44 -22.17 -42.59 6.70
CA ALA A 44 -20.84 -42.03 6.60
C ALA A 44 -20.92 -40.55 7.01
N THR A 45 -20.36 -40.23 8.17
CA THR A 45 -20.09 -38.89 8.61
C THR A 45 -19.22 -38.19 7.54
N PRO A 46 -19.59 -37.03 7.02
CA PRO A 46 -18.72 -36.31 6.10
C PRO A 46 -17.43 -35.97 6.83
N GLN A 47 -16.33 -36.56 6.41
CA GLN A 47 -15.00 -36.19 6.82
C GLN A 47 -14.79 -34.75 6.30
N PRO A 48 -14.34 -33.79 7.13
CA PRO A 48 -14.06 -32.44 6.64
C PRO A 48 -13.08 -32.56 5.48
N GLU A 49 -13.45 -32.06 4.32
CA GLU A 49 -12.50 -31.87 3.21
C GLU A 49 -11.35 -31.06 3.73
N ALA A 50 -10.18 -31.67 3.87
CA ALA A 50 -8.95 -30.95 4.18
C ALA A 50 -8.76 -29.85 3.11
N ASP A 51 -8.61 -28.64 3.55
CA ASP A 51 -8.44 -27.44 2.73
C ASP A 51 -7.27 -27.65 1.75
N LYS A 52 -7.59 -28.02 0.52
CA LYS A 52 -6.61 -28.24 -0.55
C LYS A 52 -5.89 -26.94 -0.98
N SER A 53 -6.33 -25.77 -0.48
CA SER A 53 -5.70 -24.49 -0.73
C SER A 53 -4.39 -24.32 0.03
N ALA A 54 -4.17 -25.08 1.10
CA ALA A 54 -3.00 -24.97 1.97
C ALA A 54 -1.68 -25.48 1.37
N GLU A 55 -1.72 -26.28 0.28
CA GLU A 55 -0.53 -26.87 -0.33
C GLU A 55 -0.13 -26.29 -1.70
N GLN A 56 -0.97 -25.43 -2.30
CA GLN A 56 -0.69 -24.93 -3.63
C GLN A 56 0.38 -23.82 -3.59
N ALA A 57 1.54 -24.12 -4.18
CA ALA A 57 2.60 -23.14 -4.36
C ALA A 57 2.22 -22.15 -5.48
N ARG A 58 2.44 -20.86 -5.27
CA ARG A 58 2.27 -19.82 -6.29
C ARG A 58 3.55 -18.98 -6.42
N THR A 59 3.82 -18.49 -7.61
CA THR A 59 4.93 -17.58 -7.88
C THR A 59 4.41 -16.16 -7.96
N VAL A 60 5.00 -15.28 -7.15
CA VAL A 60 4.72 -13.85 -7.13
C VAL A 60 5.88 -13.12 -7.81
N LYS A 61 5.57 -12.29 -8.79
CA LYS A 61 6.55 -11.39 -9.44
C LYS A 61 6.63 -10.10 -8.65
N HIS A 62 7.83 -9.64 -8.38
CA HIS A 62 8.08 -8.41 -7.64
C HIS A 62 9.40 -7.77 -8.09
N LEU A 63 9.78 -6.64 -7.50
CA LEU A 63 10.90 -5.83 -7.99
C LEU A 63 12.30 -6.44 -7.79
N MET A 64 12.41 -7.52 -7.02
CA MET A 64 13.65 -8.28 -6.84
C MET A 64 13.64 -9.61 -7.60
N GLY A 65 12.65 -9.84 -8.48
CA GLY A 65 12.52 -11.06 -9.26
C GLY A 65 11.21 -11.80 -9.01
N GLU A 66 11.30 -13.10 -8.81
CA GLU A 66 10.15 -13.96 -8.55
C GLU A 66 10.36 -14.74 -7.25
N THR A 67 9.31 -14.82 -6.43
CA THR A 67 9.33 -15.57 -5.17
C THR A 67 8.19 -16.59 -5.15
N THR A 68 8.51 -17.83 -4.82
CA THR A 68 7.51 -18.89 -4.64
C THR A 68 7.02 -18.92 -3.19
N ILE A 69 5.72 -18.76 -3.01
CA ILE A 69 5.02 -18.82 -1.72
C ILE A 69 4.19 -20.10 -1.66
N LYS A 70 4.31 -20.87 -0.58
CA LYS A 70 3.55 -22.10 -0.35
C LYS A 70 2.35 -21.82 0.53
N GLY A 71 1.16 -22.12 0.04
CA GLY A 71 -0.09 -21.87 0.75
C GLY A 71 -0.36 -20.39 1.01
N VAL A 72 -1.14 -20.09 2.04
CA VAL A 72 -1.47 -18.74 2.48
C VAL A 72 -0.58 -18.36 3.68
N PRO A 73 0.26 -17.33 3.58
CA PRO A 73 1.12 -16.90 4.69
C PRO A 73 0.32 -16.50 5.92
N LYS A 74 0.83 -16.87 7.10
CA LYS A 74 0.22 -16.58 8.41
C LYS A 74 1.16 -15.81 9.34
N ARG A 75 2.45 -15.81 9.04
CA ARG A 75 3.51 -15.23 9.88
C ARG A 75 4.31 -14.21 9.07
N VAL A 76 3.72 -13.02 8.93
CA VAL A 76 4.27 -11.96 8.08
C VAL A 76 5.22 -11.08 8.89
N VAL A 77 6.39 -10.80 8.32
CA VAL A 77 7.28 -9.72 8.76
C VAL A 77 7.15 -8.55 7.78
N ALA A 78 6.90 -7.34 8.29
CA ALA A 78 6.80 -6.12 7.50
C ALA A 78 8.00 -5.19 7.78
N LEU A 79 8.83 -4.94 6.78
CA LEU A 79 10.05 -4.14 6.89
C LEU A 79 9.86 -2.66 6.49
N GLU A 80 8.63 -2.24 6.23
CA GLU A 80 8.26 -0.85 5.97
C GLU A 80 6.89 -0.56 6.58
N TRP A 81 6.68 0.67 7.07
CA TRP A 81 5.45 1.05 7.77
C TRP A 81 4.20 0.98 6.88
N SER A 82 4.32 1.35 5.59
CA SER A 82 3.21 1.17 4.64
C SER A 82 2.87 -0.31 4.43
N SER A 83 3.87 -1.20 4.38
CA SER A 83 3.65 -2.65 4.30
C SER A 83 2.98 -3.18 5.57
N ALA A 84 3.42 -2.71 6.75
CA ALA A 84 2.78 -3.05 8.03
C ALA A 84 1.33 -2.58 8.08
N GLU A 85 1.06 -1.34 7.63
CA GLU A 85 -0.30 -0.82 7.54
C GLU A 85 -1.19 -1.66 6.61
N HIS A 86 -0.69 -2.06 5.43
CA HIS A 86 -1.44 -2.92 4.52
C HIS A 86 -1.85 -4.24 5.17
N VAL A 87 -0.92 -4.90 5.87
CA VAL A 87 -1.20 -6.16 6.58
C VAL A 87 -2.21 -5.95 7.71
N LEU A 88 -2.04 -4.89 8.51
CA LEU A 88 -2.96 -4.52 9.60
C LEU A 88 -4.36 -4.17 9.07
N ALA A 89 -4.46 -3.47 7.95
CA ALA A 89 -5.73 -3.10 7.31
C ALA A 89 -6.53 -4.33 6.86
N LEU A 90 -5.86 -5.44 6.54
CA LEU A 90 -6.46 -6.72 6.20
C LEU A 90 -6.86 -7.56 7.43
N GLY A 91 -6.74 -7.00 8.65
CA GLY A 91 -7.06 -7.71 9.89
C GLY A 91 -6.01 -8.74 10.30
N VAL A 92 -4.80 -8.68 9.74
CA VAL A 92 -3.69 -9.58 10.07
C VAL A 92 -2.70 -8.83 10.96
N GLN A 93 -2.30 -9.42 12.09
CA GLN A 93 -1.19 -8.91 12.89
C GLN A 93 0.12 -9.49 12.36
N PRO A 94 1.09 -8.67 11.94
CA PRO A 94 2.43 -9.14 11.63
C PRO A 94 3.08 -9.80 12.85
N VAL A 95 3.98 -10.75 12.65
CA VAL A 95 4.79 -11.30 13.75
C VAL A 95 6.02 -10.42 14.04
N GLY A 96 6.39 -9.55 13.11
CA GLY A 96 7.46 -8.57 13.27
C GLY A 96 7.25 -7.36 12.37
N ILE A 97 7.58 -6.20 12.89
CA ILE A 97 7.55 -4.91 12.16
C ILE A 97 8.87 -4.19 12.40
N ALA A 98 9.43 -3.59 11.35
CA ALA A 98 10.62 -2.76 11.51
C ALA A 98 10.26 -1.39 12.10
N ASP A 99 11.04 -0.95 13.11
CA ASP A 99 11.02 0.38 13.70
C ASP A 99 9.64 0.77 14.27
N ILE A 100 9.10 -0.09 15.14
CA ILE A 100 7.81 0.11 15.81
C ILE A 100 7.75 1.43 16.60
N PRO A 101 8.79 1.84 17.37
CA PRO A 101 8.73 3.08 18.13
C PRO A 101 8.49 4.31 17.24
N ASN A 102 9.22 4.44 16.13
CA ASN A 102 9.01 5.53 15.19
C ASN A 102 7.69 5.36 14.41
N MET A 103 7.29 4.13 14.06
CA MET A 103 5.96 3.92 13.47
C MET A 103 4.86 4.49 14.35
N LYS A 104 4.86 4.21 15.65
CA LYS A 104 3.88 4.74 16.60
C LYS A 104 3.93 6.26 16.75
N LYS A 105 5.10 6.88 16.54
CA LYS A 105 5.27 8.34 16.56
C LYS A 105 4.71 9.02 15.31
N TRP A 106 4.94 8.42 14.14
CA TRP A 106 4.67 9.06 12.85
C TRP A 106 3.38 8.60 12.17
N VAL A 107 2.85 7.44 12.54
CA VAL A 107 1.75 6.78 11.82
C VAL A 107 0.59 6.51 12.77
N LYS A 108 -0.43 7.36 12.71
CA LYS A 108 -1.68 7.12 13.42
C LYS A 108 -2.55 6.15 12.62
N LEU A 109 -2.91 5.04 13.24
CA LEU A 109 -3.82 4.06 12.67
C LEU A 109 -5.00 3.81 13.62
N PRO A 110 -6.18 3.41 13.09
CA PRO A 110 -7.32 3.00 13.91
C PRO A 110 -7.18 1.56 14.42
N VAL A 111 -6.07 0.89 14.08
CA VAL A 111 -5.74 -0.48 14.48
C VAL A 111 -4.46 -0.45 15.30
N GLU A 112 -4.49 -1.08 16.46
CA GLU A 112 -3.31 -1.20 17.33
C GLU A 112 -2.39 -2.34 16.88
N ILE A 113 -1.09 -2.14 17.04
CA ILE A 113 -0.09 -3.19 16.90
C ILE A 113 -0.16 -4.02 18.18
N ALA A 114 -0.42 -5.32 18.04
CA ALA A 114 -0.53 -6.23 19.17
C ALA A 114 0.80 -6.30 19.97
N PRO A 115 0.74 -6.45 21.30
CA PRO A 115 1.94 -6.38 22.15
C PRO A 115 2.96 -7.50 21.88
N GLU A 116 2.54 -8.61 21.29
CA GLU A 116 3.40 -9.73 20.89
C GLU A 116 4.18 -9.50 19.59
N VAL A 117 3.87 -8.44 18.84
CA VAL A 117 4.59 -8.09 17.61
C VAL A 117 6.00 -7.60 17.95
N VAL A 118 6.98 -8.26 17.37
CA VAL A 118 8.40 -7.97 17.66
C VAL A 118 8.91 -6.82 16.80
N ASP A 119 9.64 -5.88 17.41
CA ASP A 119 10.44 -4.91 16.66
C ASP A 119 11.65 -5.63 16.05
N VAL A 120 11.74 -5.63 14.72
CA VAL A 120 12.81 -6.31 14.00
C VAL A 120 13.90 -5.36 13.50
N GLY A 121 14.11 -4.25 14.21
CA GLY A 121 15.18 -3.27 13.93
C GLY A 121 14.75 -2.16 12.97
N SER A 122 15.70 -1.41 12.45
CA SER A 122 15.37 -0.27 11.59
C SER A 122 14.91 -0.70 10.19
N ARG A 123 14.12 0.17 9.54
CA ARG A 123 13.62 -0.10 8.17
C ARG A 123 14.74 -0.22 7.12
N VAL A 124 15.85 0.48 7.31
CA VAL A 124 16.98 0.48 6.37
C VAL A 124 18.06 -0.55 6.71
N ALA A 125 18.06 -1.06 7.95
CA ALA A 125 18.99 -2.08 8.43
C ALA A 125 18.24 -2.99 9.41
N PRO A 126 17.36 -3.89 8.92
CA PRO A 126 16.60 -4.79 9.77
C PRO A 126 17.53 -5.80 10.45
N ASN A 127 17.15 -6.24 11.64
CA ASN A 127 17.88 -7.22 12.41
C ASN A 127 17.50 -8.64 11.97
N LEU A 128 18.38 -9.30 11.21
CA LEU A 128 18.14 -10.62 10.65
C LEU A 128 17.95 -11.70 11.73
N GLU A 129 18.59 -11.58 12.88
CA GLU A 129 18.41 -12.53 14.00
C GLU A 129 17.01 -12.41 14.60
N SER A 130 16.54 -11.18 14.82
CA SER A 130 15.17 -10.94 15.29
C SER A 130 14.14 -11.45 14.30
N ILE A 131 14.37 -11.28 12.99
CA ILE A 131 13.51 -11.81 11.93
C ILE A 131 13.50 -13.35 11.99
N MET A 132 14.65 -14.00 12.10
CA MET A 132 14.74 -15.46 12.22
C MET A 132 13.99 -16.00 13.45
N LEU A 133 14.11 -15.31 14.59
CA LEU A 133 13.48 -15.73 15.84
C LEU A 133 11.94 -15.74 15.76
N VAL A 134 11.34 -14.83 15.01
CA VAL A 134 9.88 -14.79 14.82
C VAL A 134 9.38 -15.79 13.77
N LYS A 135 10.28 -16.57 13.13
CA LYS A 135 9.95 -17.65 12.18
C LYS A 135 8.88 -17.23 11.16
N PRO A 136 9.13 -16.24 10.32
CA PRO A 136 8.17 -15.80 9.32
C PRO A 136 7.99 -16.85 8.22
N ASP A 137 6.83 -16.84 7.58
CA ASP A 137 6.55 -17.55 6.33
C ASP A 137 6.43 -16.59 5.14
N LEU A 138 6.48 -15.26 5.40
CA LEU A 138 6.56 -14.21 4.40
C LEU A 138 7.26 -12.98 4.98
N ILE A 139 8.15 -12.38 4.19
CA ILE A 139 8.75 -11.06 4.47
C ILE A 139 8.30 -10.09 3.38
N ILE A 140 7.79 -8.91 3.79
CA ILE A 140 7.35 -7.86 2.88
C ILE A 140 8.17 -6.60 3.15
N GLY A 141 8.75 -6.01 2.11
CA GLY A 141 9.48 -4.76 2.24
C GLY A 141 9.41 -3.89 0.99
N MET A 142 9.98 -2.70 1.07
CA MET A 142 10.22 -1.89 -0.11
C MET A 142 11.60 -2.21 -0.69
N LYS A 143 11.73 -2.21 -2.01
CA LYS A 143 12.97 -2.51 -2.71
C LYS A 143 14.16 -1.77 -2.09
N ARG A 144 14.08 -0.45 -1.92
CA ARG A 144 15.16 0.37 -1.35
C ARG A 144 15.63 -0.07 0.05
N ASN A 145 14.75 -0.73 0.83
CA ASN A 145 15.05 -1.14 2.21
C ASN A 145 15.58 -2.58 2.29
N VAL A 146 15.24 -3.42 1.30
CA VAL A 146 15.59 -4.84 1.32
C VAL A 146 16.69 -5.23 0.32
N GLU A 147 16.96 -4.39 -0.68
CA GLU A 147 17.87 -4.72 -1.79
C GLU A 147 19.27 -5.14 -1.29
N ALA A 148 19.81 -4.45 -0.28
CA ALA A 148 21.14 -4.75 0.26
C ALA A 148 21.22 -6.11 0.98
N ASN A 149 20.11 -6.62 1.53
CA ASN A 149 20.06 -7.84 2.34
C ASN A 149 19.06 -8.86 1.78
N TYR A 150 18.69 -8.72 0.50
CA TYR A 150 17.62 -9.54 -0.10
C TYR A 150 17.93 -11.03 -0.08
N ASP A 151 19.18 -11.41 -0.37
CA ASP A 151 19.61 -12.80 -0.38
C ASP A 151 19.57 -13.44 1.01
N GLU A 152 19.94 -12.68 2.05
CA GLU A 152 19.88 -13.13 3.44
C GLU A 152 18.44 -13.25 3.92
N LEU A 153 17.60 -12.27 3.63
CA LEU A 153 16.18 -12.30 3.94
C LEU A 153 15.48 -13.49 3.26
N SER A 154 15.80 -13.75 1.99
CA SER A 154 15.22 -14.85 1.21
C SER A 154 15.65 -16.24 1.71
N LYS A 155 16.77 -16.35 2.44
CA LYS A 155 17.16 -17.58 3.15
C LYS A 155 16.34 -17.83 4.41
N ILE A 156 15.78 -16.77 5.01
CA ILE A 156 14.93 -16.88 6.21
C ILE A 156 13.50 -17.25 5.81
N ALA A 157 12.90 -16.52 4.86
CA ALA A 157 11.56 -16.77 4.36
C ALA A 157 11.37 -16.19 2.94
N PRO A 158 10.35 -16.64 2.19
CA PRO A 158 9.93 -15.96 0.98
C PRO A 158 9.84 -14.45 1.18
N THR A 159 10.60 -13.69 0.38
CA THR A 159 10.70 -12.23 0.51
C THR A 159 10.18 -11.56 -0.76
N ILE A 160 9.26 -10.62 -0.61
CA ILE A 160 8.70 -9.81 -1.70
C ILE A 160 9.00 -8.33 -1.48
N ALA A 161 9.28 -7.64 -2.57
CA ALA A 161 9.69 -6.24 -2.54
C ALA A 161 8.82 -5.40 -3.48
N PHE A 162 8.23 -4.35 -2.94
CA PHE A 162 7.44 -3.36 -3.66
C PHE A 162 8.21 -2.05 -3.87
N ASP A 163 7.65 -1.17 -4.67
CA ASP A 163 8.07 0.23 -4.79
C ASP A 163 6.84 1.12 -4.73
N SER A 164 6.97 2.24 -4.06
CA SER A 164 5.91 3.26 -3.99
C SER A 164 6.07 4.38 -5.00
N ASN A 165 7.20 4.44 -5.70
CA ASN A 165 7.61 5.59 -6.50
C ASN A 165 7.63 5.26 -8.00
N PRO A 166 6.49 5.35 -8.71
CA PRO A 166 6.47 5.14 -10.15
C PRO A 166 7.34 6.19 -10.87
N ALA A 167 8.00 5.77 -11.94
CA ALA A 167 8.74 6.68 -12.80
C ALA A 167 7.81 7.67 -13.51
N GLU A 168 8.38 8.74 -14.06
CA GLU A 168 7.64 9.74 -14.82
C GLU A 168 6.80 9.10 -15.95
N GLY A 169 5.53 9.45 -16.00
CA GLY A 169 4.58 8.88 -16.97
C GLY A 169 4.05 7.49 -16.63
N GLN A 170 4.45 6.88 -15.52
CA GLN A 170 4.00 5.54 -15.10
C GLN A 170 2.94 5.55 -13.98
N GLY A 171 2.20 6.65 -13.85
CA GLY A 171 1.15 6.80 -12.84
C GLY A 171 1.60 7.62 -11.63
N ASP A 172 0.91 7.44 -10.53
CA ASP A 172 1.14 8.15 -9.27
C ASP A 172 1.32 7.18 -8.09
N GLN A 173 1.82 7.70 -6.97
CA GLN A 173 2.09 6.90 -5.77
C GLN A 173 0.81 6.34 -5.13
N TYR A 174 -0.33 7.03 -5.24
CA TYR A 174 -1.59 6.56 -4.69
C TYR A 174 -2.11 5.32 -5.45
N THR A 175 -2.08 5.35 -6.78
CA THR A 175 -2.44 4.20 -7.61
C THR A 175 -1.55 3.00 -7.28
N ARG A 176 -0.24 3.22 -7.17
CA ARG A 176 0.71 2.17 -6.77
C ARG A 176 0.42 1.63 -5.38
N MET A 177 0.06 2.48 -4.42
CA MET A 177 -0.32 2.07 -3.07
C MET A 177 -1.54 1.15 -3.07
N ILE A 178 -2.59 1.50 -3.83
CA ILE A 178 -3.80 0.68 -3.97
C ILE A 178 -3.48 -0.68 -4.62
N ASP A 179 -2.67 -0.69 -5.67
CA ASP A 179 -2.27 -1.92 -6.35
C ASP A 179 -1.47 -2.83 -5.41
N THR A 180 -0.50 -2.27 -4.69
CA THR A 180 0.29 -3.00 -3.68
C THR A 180 -0.60 -3.56 -2.56
N PHE A 181 -1.58 -2.80 -2.08
CA PHE A 181 -2.53 -3.26 -1.08
C PHE A 181 -3.34 -4.47 -1.56
N LYS A 182 -3.86 -4.41 -2.80
CA LYS A 182 -4.59 -5.53 -3.41
C LYS A 182 -3.71 -6.76 -3.62
N GLU A 183 -2.46 -6.56 -4.04
CA GLU A 183 -1.50 -7.65 -4.25
C GLU A 183 -1.16 -8.34 -2.92
N ILE A 184 -0.94 -7.58 -1.84
CA ILE A 184 -0.73 -8.13 -0.49
C ILE A 184 -1.99 -8.88 -0.02
N ALA A 185 -3.18 -8.34 -0.28
CA ALA A 185 -4.44 -8.99 0.06
C ALA A 185 -4.61 -10.34 -0.65
N ASP A 186 -4.29 -10.40 -1.94
CA ASP A 186 -4.31 -11.65 -2.70
C ASP A 186 -3.31 -12.66 -2.13
N ILE A 187 -2.08 -12.21 -1.82
CA ILE A 187 -1.05 -13.05 -1.20
C ILE A 187 -1.52 -13.64 0.13
N LEU A 188 -2.21 -12.86 0.94
CA LEU A 188 -2.69 -13.27 2.26
C LEU A 188 -4.08 -13.92 2.24
N GLY A 189 -4.70 -14.11 1.06
CA GLY A 189 -6.05 -14.66 0.93
C GLY A 189 -7.12 -13.76 1.57
N LYS A 190 -6.92 -12.41 1.54
CA LYS A 190 -7.72 -11.39 2.21
C LYS A 190 -8.43 -10.43 1.24
N ASN A 191 -8.82 -10.93 0.07
CA ASN A 191 -9.43 -10.10 -0.98
C ASN A 191 -10.76 -9.47 -0.53
N ALA A 192 -11.59 -10.21 0.22
CA ALA A 192 -12.87 -9.69 0.73
C ALA A 192 -12.68 -8.55 1.75
N GLU A 193 -11.69 -8.69 2.64
CA GLU A 193 -11.33 -7.64 3.61
C GLU A 193 -10.77 -6.41 2.88
N ALA A 194 -9.94 -6.61 1.86
CA ALA A 194 -9.41 -5.52 1.05
C ALA A 194 -10.51 -4.75 0.32
N GLU A 195 -11.46 -5.45 -0.28
CA GLU A 195 -12.61 -4.83 -0.95
C GLU A 195 -13.41 -3.97 0.01
N LYS A 196 -13.68 -4.47 1.22
CA LYS A 196 -14.35 -3.70 2.26
C LYS A 196 -13.59 -2.44 2.65
N VAL A 197 -12.29 -2.55 2.90
CA VAL A 197 -11.43 -1.39 3.24
C VAL A 197 -11.47 -0.33 2.15
N LEU A 198 -11.43 -0.73 0.87
CA LEU A 198 -11.48 0.19 -0.26
C LEU A 198 -12.86 0.82 -0.43
N GLN A 199 -13.95 0.08 -0.20
CA GLN A 199 -15.31 0.65 -0.18
C GLN A 199 -15.48 1.68 0.94
N ASP A 200 -14.97 1.40 2.15
CA ASP A 200 -14.98 2.34 3.28
C ASP A 200 -14.13 3.58 2.98
N LEU A 201 -13.03 3.44 2.25
CA LEU A 201 -12.19 4.55 1.79
C LEU A 201 -12.94 5.44 0.79
N ASP A 202 -13.58 4.84 -0.23
CA ASP A 202 -14.36 5.58 -1.23
C ASP A 202 -15.54 6.35 -0.59
N LYS A 203 -16.23 5.73 0.36
CA LYS A 203 -17.26 6.39 1.16
C LYS A 203 -16.68 7.57 1.94
N THR A 204 -15.54 7.40 2.57
CA THR A 204 -14.84 8.47 3.30
C THR A 204 -14.52 9.65 2.38
N TYR A 205 -14.03 9.39 1.18
CA TYR A 205 -13.75 10.45 0.20
C TYR A 205 -15.02 11.20 -0.23
N ALA A 206 -16.11 10.48 -0.49
CA ALA A 206 -17.37 11.09 -0.89
C ALA A 206 -17.92 12.03 0.22
N GLU A 207 -17.94 11.56 1.47
CA GLU A 207 -18.40 12.34 2.63
C GLU A 207 -17.48 13.57 2.88
N ALA A 208 -16.17 13.41 2.83
CA ALA A 208 -15.22 14.50 3.01
C ALA A 208 -15.35 15.54 1.88
N LYS A 209 -15.50 15.09 0.64
CA LYS A 209 -15.70 15.97 -0.53
C LYS A 209 -16.98 16.78 -0.41
N GLU A 210 -18.10 16.16 -0.06
CA GLU A 210 -19.37 16.86 0.13
C GLU A 210 -19.23 18.00 1.15
N ARG A 211 -18.60 17.73 2.29
CA ARG A 211 -18.36 18.75 3.33
C ARG A 211 -17.48 19.89 2.83
N ILE A 212 -16.37 19.59 2.19
CA ILE A 212 -15.40 20.58 1.66
C ILE A 212 -16.07 21.48 0.61
N VAL A 213 -16.80 20.88 -0.34
CA VAL A 213 -17.52 21.63 -1.39
C VAL A 213 -18.63 22.50 -0.79
N LYS A 214 -19.41 21.95 0.16
CA LYS A 214 -20.48 22.71 0.85
C LYS A 214 -19.92 23.93 1.61
N ALA A 215 -18.72 23.81 2.17
CA ALA A 215 -18.02 24.90 2.84
C ALA A 215 -17.34 25.88 1.85
N GLY A 216 -17.32 25.60 0.54
CA GLY A 216 -16.66 26.41 -0.48
C GLY A 216 -15.13 26.36 -0.43
N MET A 217 -14.55 25.39 0.30
CA MET A 217 -13.12 25.26 0.50
C MET A 217 -12.39 24.63 -0.69
N ASP A 218 -13.12 24.04 -1.64
CA ASP A 218 -12.63 23.52 -2.93
C ASP A 218 -12.16 24.62 -3.88
N LYS A 219 -12.59 25.88 -3.66
CA LYS A 219 -12.27 27.02 -4.52
C LYS A 219 -10.88 27.60 -4.29
N THR A 220 -10.30 27.39 -3.11
CA THR A 220 -8.96 27.88 -2.78
C THR A 220 -7.99 26.70 -2.82
N PRO A 221 -6.95 26.73 -3.67
CA PRO A 221 -5.94 25.68 -3.72
C PRO A 221 -5.25 25.47 -2.36
N ILE A 222 -4.72 24.29 -2.15
CA ILE A 222 -3.94 23.94 -0.96
C ILE A 222 -2.46 23.78 -1.32
N VAL A 223 -1.61 23.98 -0.33
CA VAL A 223 -0.25 23.44 -0.33
C VAL A 223 -0.10 22.51 0.88
N LEU A 224 0.47 21.34 0.67
CA LEU A 224 0.78 20.40 1.75
C LEU A 224 2.28 20.35 1.99
N ALA A 225 2.70 20.64 3.21
CA ALA A 225 4.09 20.67 3.64
C ALA A 225 4.34 19.80 4.87
N MET A 226 5.36 18.96 4.83
CA MET A 226 5.99 18.46 6.07
C MET A 226 7.07 19.46 6.45
N GLY A 227 7.07 19.91 7.72
CA GLY A 227 8.07 20.84 8.24
C GLY A 227 8.87 20.20 9.37
N TYR A 228 10.17 20.44 9.39
CA TYR A 228 11.07 19.94 10.44
C TYR A 228 12.31 20.82 10.56
N SER A 229 12.99 20.70 11.70
CA SER A 229 14.28 21.35 11.92
C SER A 229 15.39 20.57 11.23
N ASN A 230 16.18 21.26 10.41
CA ASN A 230 17.43 20.74 9.90
C ASN A 230 18.57 21.66 10.39
N GLN A 231 19.33 21.17 11.37
CA GLN A 231 20.31 21.98 12.11
C GLN A 231 19.64 23.22 12.72
N ASN A 232 19.91 24.43 12.21
CA ASN A 232 19.35 25.68 12.69
C ASN A 232 18.34 26.32 11.71
N ALA A 233 17.92 25.60 10.68
CA ALA A 233 16.99 26.06 9.66
C ALA A 233 15.71 25.23 9.66
N VAL A 234 14.63 25.84 9.19
CA VAL A 234 13.38 25.12 8.90
C VAL A 234 13.45 24.59 7.48
N GLU A 235 13.21 23.32 7.33
CA GLU A 235 13.10 22.65 6.05
C GLU A 235 11.66 22.15 5.83
N PHE A 236 11.16 22.36 4.61
CA PHE A 236 9.86 21.87 4.18
C PHE A 236 10.01 20.85 3.06
N ARG A 237 9.19 19.81 3.11
CA ARG A 237 8.92 18.92 1.99
C ARG A 237 7.54 19.24 1.44
N LEU A 238 7.50 19.95 0.30
CA LEU A 238 6.25 20.28 -0.38
C LEU A 238 5.81 19.11 -1.24
N SER A 239 4.60 18.61 -0.98
CA SER A 239 4.05 17.47 -1.72
C SER A 239 3.68 17.85 -3.14
N THR A 240 4.03 16.98 -4.10
CA THR A 240 3.77 17.16 -5.54
C THR A 240 2.56 16.35 -6.00
N ASP A 241 2.05 16.63 -7.20
CA ASP A 241 0.80 16.01 -7.70
C ASP A 241 0.86 14.48 -7.81
N ASN A 242 2.04 13.90 -8.01
CA ASN A 242 2.22 12.44 -8.04
C ASN A 242 2.31 11.79 -6.65
N SER A 243 2.29 12.56 -5.55
CA SER A 243 2.35 12.01 -4.19
C SER A 243 1.03 11.38 -3.75
N THR A 244 1.11 10.33 -2.93
CA THR A 244 -0.06 9.72 -2.28
C THR A 244 -0.93 10.77 -1.58
N ALA A 245 -0.32 11.65 -0.80
CA ALA A 245 -1.05 12.64 -0.01
C ALA A 245 -1.84 13.64 -0.87
N ILE A 246 -1.26 14.19 -1.93
CA ILE A 246 -1.98 15.10 -2.84
C ILE A 246 -3.07 14.36 -3.60
N GLN A 247 -2.84 13.12 -4.01
CA GLN A 247 -3.87 12.31 -4.66
C GLN A 247 -5.06 12.02 -3.72
N ILE A 248 -4.84 11.86 -2.42
CA ILE A 248 -5.89 11.77 -1.41
C ILE A 248 -6.68 13.09 -1.34
N LEU A 249 -5.97 14.22 -1.23
CA LEU A 249 -6.59 15.55 -1.13
C LEU A 249 -7.35 15.94 -2.40
N ASN A 250 -6.88 15.54 -3.58
CA ASN A 250 -7.61 15.73 -4.84
C ASN A 250 -8.94 14.95 -4.85
N ARG A 251 -9.00 13.75 -4.29
CA ARG A 251 -10.22 12.92 -4.21
C ARG A 251 -11.30 13.53 -3.32
N VAL A 252 -10.89 14.34 -2.36
CA VAL A 252 -11.84 15.11 -1.53
C VAL A 252 -12.15 16.51 -2.08
N GLY A 253 -11.74 16.80 -3.34
CA GLY A 253 -12.10 18.03 -4.04
C GLY A 253 -11.10 19.18 -3.89
N LEU A 254 -9.96 18.97 -3.25
CA LEU A 254 -8.92 20.00 -3.10
C LEU A 254 -7.96 19.98 -4.30
N THR A 255 -7.35 21.12 -4.61
CA THR A 255 -6.38 21.25 -5.71
C THR A 255 -5.03 21.70 -5.16
N ASN A 256 -3.94 21.04 -5.57
CA ASN A 256 -2.59 21.41 -5.16
C ASN A 256 -2.10 22.69 -5.87
N ALA A 257 -1.67 23.68 -5.10
CA ALA A 257 -1.08 24.90 -5.63
C ALA A 257 0.39 24.71 -6.06
N TYR A 258 1.11 23.79 -5.42
CA TYR A 258 2.52 23.60 -5.69
C TYR A 258 2.75 22.77 -6.95
N LYS A 259 3.53 23.33 -7.90
CA LYS A 259 3.94 22.65 -9.13
C LYS A 259 5.47 22.67 -9.22
N PRO A 260 6.15 21.53 -9.10
CA PRO A 260 7.61 21.46 -9.20
C PRO A 260 8.07 21.78 -10.63
N LYS A 261 9.29 22.31 -10.76
CA LYS A 261 9.90 22.62 -12.08
C LYS A 261 10.27 21.37 -12.89
N LYS A 262 10.46 20.24 -12.21
CA LYS A 262 10.78 18.92 -12.79
C LYS A 262 10.00 17.83 -12.06
N PHE A 263 9.87 16.70 -12.66
CA PHE A 263 9.24 15.55 -12.00
C PHE A 263 10.03 15.13 -10.75
N GLU A 264 9.32 14.98 -9.64
CA GLU A 264 9.89 14.54 -8.36
C GLU A 264 9.38 13.13 -8.04
N MET A 265 10.18 12.12 -8.34
CA MET A 265 9.80 10.71 -8.19
C MET A 265 9.37 10.36 -6.75
N ASN A 266 9.99 10.99 -5.75
CA ASN A 266 9.63 10.79 -4.34
C ASN A 266 8.33 11.51 -3.92
N GLY A 267 7.65 12.18 -4.84
CA GLY A 267 6.39 12.88 -4.57
C GLY A 267 6.54 14.16 -3.73
N MET A 268 7.72 14.72 -3.63
CA MET A 268 7.99 15.93 -2.83
C MET A 268 9.24 16.67 -3.30
N THR A 269 9.24 17.99 -3.06
CA THR A 269 10.42 18.85 -3.21
C THR A 269 10.84 19.37 -1.85
N THR A 270 12.11 19.24 -1.51
CA THR A 270 12.68 19.83 -0.30
C THR A 270 13.04 21.30 -0.57
N THR A 271 12.62 22.20 0.32
CA THR A 271 12.84 23.65 0.23
C THR A 271 12.81 24.30 1.62
N ASP A 272 12.93 25.62 1.65
CA ASP A 272 12.86 26.44 2.85
C ASP A 272 11.66 27.43 2.81
N VAL A 273 11.60 28.33 3.78
CA VAL A 273 10.54 29.34 3.89
C VAL A 273 10.52 30.34 2.72
N GLU A 274 11.64 30.52 2.03
CA GLU A 274 11.79 31.47 0.92
C GLU A 274 11.03 31.06 -0.35
N ALA A 275 10.66 29.79 -0.46
CA ALA A 275 9.80 29.29 -1.55
C ALA A 275 8.30 29.57 -1.34
N LEU A 276 7.87 29.84 -0.10
CA LEU A 276 6.46 29.94 0.26
C LEU A 276 5.75 31.23 -0.24
N PRO A 277 6.42 32.37 -0.47
CA PRO A 277 5.76 33.56 -1.03
C PRO A 277 5.03 33.30 -2.37
N ALA A 278 5.53 32.39 -3.20
CA ALA A 278 4.89 31.99 -4.45
C ALA A 278 3.56 31.22 -4.24
N LEU A 279 3.33 30.71 -3.02
CA LEU A 279 2.18 29.86 -2.64
C LEU A 279 1.24 30.53 -1.63
N GLN A 280 1.45 31.82 -1.33
CA GLN A 280 0.78 32.52 -0.22
C GLN A 280 -0.74 32.68 -0.39
N ASP A 281 -1.27 32.50 -1.59
CA ASP A 281 -2.71 32.56 -1.88
C ASP A 281 -3.42 31.22 -1.58
N ALA A 282 -2.68 30.13 -1.38
CA ALA A 282 -3.20 28.82 -1.03
C ALA A 282 -3.58 28.72 0.47
N ASN A 283 -4.36 27.72 0.81
CA ASN A 283 -4.49 27.22 2.18
C ASN A 283 -3.26 26.38 2.53
N PHE A 284 -2.59 26.66 3.63
CA PHE A 284 -1.38 25.97 4.05
C PHE A 284 -1.71 24.82 5.00
N LEU A 285 -1.66 23.58 4.49
CA LEU A 285 -1.81 22.37 5.28
C LEU A 285 -0.42 21.87 5.67
N HIS A 286 -0.24 21.49 6.93
CA HIS A 286 1.07 21.02 7.35
C HIS A 286 1.03 19.78 8.25
N ILE A 287 2.13 19.02 8.18
CA ILE A 287 2.46 17.86 9.02
C ILE A 287 3.76 18.23 9.74
N ILE A 288 3.67 18.54 11.03
CA ILE A 288 4.80 18.96 11.86
C ILE A 288 4.67 18.25 13.19
N GLN A 289 5.75 17.63 13.67
CA GLN A 289 5.80 16.96 14.96
C GLN A 289 5.70 17.97 16.09
N ASP A 290 4.99 17.60 17.17
CA ASP A 290 4.81 18.48 18.34
C ASP A 290 6.11 18.75 19.06
N ASP A 291 7.01 17.76 19.12
CA ASP A 291 8.35 17.87 19.73
C ASP A 291 9.36 18.61 18.83
N ASP A 292 9.04 18.85 17.55
CA ASP A 292 9.80 19.69 16.62
C ASP A 292 8.87 20.69 15.93
N ASN A 293 8.11 21.45 16.72
CA ASN A 293 7.18 22.44 16.19
C ASN A 293 7.92 23.67 15.64
N VAL A 294 8.36 23.56 14.39
CA VAL A 294 9.13 24.63 13.72
C VAL A 294 8.35 25.94 13.56
N ILE A 295 7.02 25.90 13.48
CA ILE A 295 6.19 27.11 13.40
C ILE A 295 6.33 27.89 14.70
N GLU A 296 6.13 27.22 15.84
CA GLU A 296 6.21 27.85 17.15
C GLU A 296 7.63 28.27 17.52
N ASN A 297 8.60 27.40 17.25
CA ASN A 297 9.97 27.57 17.76
C ASN A 297 10.82 28.51 16.89
N GLN A 298 10.59 28.56 15.56
CA GLN A 298 11.47 29.24 14.62
C GLN A 298 10.70 30.23 13.72
N LEU A 299 9.58 29.82 13.10
CA LEU A 299 8.93 30.61 12.05
C LEU A 299 8.17 31.83 12.60
N LYS A 300 7.67 31.81 13.82
CA LYS A 300 7.03 32.98 14.46
C LYS A 300 7.94 34.23 14.50
N LYS A 301 9.25 34.04 14.45
CA LYS A 301 10.25 35.15 14.43
C LYS A 301 10.77 35.44 13.02
N ASN A 302 10.35 34.67 12.02
CA ASN A 302 10.81 34.82 10.64
C ASN A 302 9.97 35.88 9.90
N PRO A 303 10.57 36.97 9.36
CA PRO A 303 9.83 38.03 8.69
C PRO A 303 9.16 37.55 7.38
N VAL A 304 9.77 36.60 6.64
CA VAL A 304 9.19 36.06 5.41
C VAL A 304 7.91 35.31 5.76
N TRP A 305 7.96 34.38 6.75
CA TRP A 305 6.80 33.65 7.23
C TRP A 305 5.66 34.58 7.66
N ASN A 306 5.99 35.59 8.52
CA ASN A 306 4.99 36.53 9.03
C ASN A 306 4.43 37.46 7.94
N GLY A 307 5.13 37.58 6.82
CA GLY A 307 4.71 38.33 5.64
C GLY A 307 3.66 37.63 4.79
N LEU A 308 3.55 36.28 4.89
CA LEU A 308 2.70 35.45 4.02
C LEU A 308 1.20 35.72 4.25
N LYS A 309 0.42 35.76 3.19
CA LYS A 309 -1.04 35.99 3.27
C LYS A 309 -1.74 34.89 4.08
N PHE A 310 -1.43 33.63 3.86
CA PHE A 310 -2.08 32.53 4.60
C PHE A 310 -1.76 32.58 6.11
N VAL A 311 -0.63 33.16 6.53
CA VAL A 311 -0.31 33.42 7.94
C VAL A 311 -1.17 34.55 8.49
N LYS A 312 -1.23 35.69 7.79
CA LYS A 312 -2.01 36.88 8.19
C LYS A 312 -3.53 36.60 8.22
N GLU A 313 -3.99 35.76 7.34
CA GLU A 313 -5.40 35.40 7.17
C GLU A 313 -5.80 34.16 7.96
N ASN A 314 -4.88 33.61 8.78
CA ASN A 314 -5.08 32.38 9.58
C ASN A 314 -5.55 31.17 8.76
N ARG A 315 -5.01 31.01 7.53
CA ARG A 315 -5.29 29.89 6.63
C ARG A 315 -4.22 28.78 6.73
N ILE A 316 -3.85 28.45 7.98
CA ILE A 316 -2.85 27.45 8.36
C ILE A 316 -3.58 26.30 9.07
N TYR A 317 -3.40 25.09 8.60
CA TYR A 317 -4.15 23.91 9.05
C TYR A 317 -3.20 22.77 9.45
N ALA A 318 -3.15 22.43 10.73
CA ALA A 318 -2.31 21.37 11.27
C ALA A 318 -3.00 20.02 11.09
N LEU A 319 -2.48 19.15 10.21
CA LEU A 319 -2.96 17.78 10.08
C LEU A 319 -2.52 16.89 11.27
N GLY A 320 -1.47 17.28 11.98
CA GLY A 320 -0.85 16.53 13.08
C GLY A 320 0.48 15.91 12.65
N GLY A 321 1.40 15.75 13.60
CA GLY A 321 2.72 15.16 13.32
C GLY A 321 2.65 13.65 13.08
N ASP A 322 1.59 13.01 13.56
CA ASP A 322 1.28 11.60 13.39
C ASP A 322 0.53 11.26 12.07
N MET A 323 0.37 12.26 11.19
CA MET A 323 -0.25 12.09 9.87
C MET A 323 0.78 11.60 8.86
N TRP A 324 0.73 10.30 8.50
CA TRP A 324 1.71 9.72 7.57
C TRP A 324 1.30 9.90 6.11
N PRO A 325 2.01 10.74 5.32
CA PRO A 325 1.61 11.05 3.93
C PRO A 325 1.96 9.95 2.91
N TYR A 326 2.65 8.90 3.37
CA TYR A 326 3.13 7.78 2.54
C TYR A 326 2.48 6.45 2.95
N GLY A 327 1.35 6.51 3.67
CA GLY A 327 0.67 5.34 4.21
C GLY A 327 -0.21 4.62 3.20
N GLY A 328 -0.96 3.66 3.73
CA GLY A 328 -1.94 2.85 3.00
C GLY A 328 -3.38 3.40 3.09
N PRO A 329 -4.37 2.54 2.83
CA PRO A 329 -5.79 2.95 2.81
C PRO A 329 -6.31 3.51 4.14
N LEU A 330 -5.81 3.04 5.29
CA LEU A 330 -6.23 3.55 6.60
C LEU A 330 -5.70 4.96 6.86
N SER A 331 -4.42 5.21 6.57
CA SER A 331 -3.83 6.56 6.62
C SER A 331 -4.55 7.51 5.67
N ALA A 332 -4.94 7.04 4.50
CA ALA A 332 -5.71 7.81 3.52
C ALA A 332 -7.09 8.22 4.05
N GLN A 333 -7.81 7.31 4.72
CA GLN A 333 -9.09 7.63 5.37
C GLN A 333 -8.92 8.70 6.46
N ILE A 334 -7.88 8.57 7.30
CA ILE A 334 -7.59 9.52 8.38
C ILE A 334 -7.28 10.89 7.81
N MET A 335 -6.43 10.97 6.78
CA MET A 335 -6.05 12.23 6.13
C MET A 335 -7.28 12.92 5.51
N ALA A 336 -8.13 12.20 4.79
CA ALA A 336 -9.34 12.74 4.18
C ALA A 336 -10.30 13.32 5.23
N LYS A 337 -10.59 12.56 6.30
CA LYS A 337 -11.43 13.01 7.42
C LYS A 337 -10.85 14.24 8.10
N LYS A 338 -9.55 14.22 8.42
CA LYS A 338 -8.88 15.31 9.11
C LYS A 338 -8.86 16.59 8.29
N ALA A 339 -8.59 16.48 6.98
CA ALA A 339 -8.64 17.64 6.08
C ALA A 339 -10.05 18.26 6.04
N ALA A 340 -11.10 17.44 5.91
CA ALA A 340 -12.47 17.93 5.98
C ALA A 340 -12.79 18.57 7.33
N ASP A 341 -12.41 17.94 8.45
CA ASP A 341 -12.65 18.48 9.81
C ASP A 341 -11.98 19.83 10.04
N LEU A 342 -10.79 20.05 9.48
CA LEU A 342 -10.06 21.31 9.64
C LEU A 342 -10.60 22.42 8.75
N LEU A 343 -10.94 22.07 7.50
CA LEU A 343 -11.34 23.06 6.49
C LEU A 343 -12.82 23.45 6.58
N THR A 344 -13.67 22.69 7.30
CA THR A 344 -15.13 22.93 7.38
C THR A 344 -15.62 23.30 8.77
N LYS A 345 -14.70 23.81 9.63
CA LYS A 345 -15.04 24.32 10.97
C LYS A 345 -15.69 25.69 10.93
#